data_8b2775bedbf6607e3865a24189ccc9c1
#
_entry.id   8b2775bedbf6607e3865a24189ccc9c1
#
_cell.length_a   1.000
_cell.length_b   1.000
_cell.length_c   1.000
_cell.angle_alpha   90.00
_cell.angle_beta   90.00
_cell.angle_gamma   90.00
#
_symmetry.space_group_name_H-M   'P 1'
#
loop_
_entity.id
_entity.type
_entity.pdbx_description
1 polymer ?
#
loop_
_entity_poly.entity_id
_entity_poly.type
_entity_poly.pdbx_seq_one_letter_code
_entity_poly.pdbx_strand_id
1 'polypeptide(L)'
;KISLPLHQGIPAAGLTPDELQQKLVELYAEEFVDPVITVNVLLSVGSQVYITGEVTEGGAKPLQANTTISQMLAQCAVKDRDADLHSTVLVRRTEPMVYTAFVVDADIVSGKQRDVYLAPGDVVVVPKNGITVLGDFVKKYISDLIPPQVNLVWGFNYYLNNPLTVD
;
A
#
# COMPACT_ATOMS: atom_id res chain seq x y z
N LYS A 1 -2.34 -17.23 -15.40
CA LYS A 1 -2.82 -17.45 -16.77
C LYS A 1 -4.27 -17.00 -16.84
N ILE A 2 -4.64 -16.37 -17.93
CA ILE A 2 -6.02 -15.98 -18.27
C ILE A 2 -6.49 -16.76 -19.49
N SER A 3 -7.81 -16.89 -19.64
CA SER A 3 -8.42 -17.53 -20.80
C SER A 3 -9.41 -16.56 -21.42
N LEU A 4 -9.31 -16.40 -22.71
CA LEU A 4 -10.15 -15.53 -23.52
C LEU A 4 -10.76 -16.37 -24.68
N PRO A 5 -11.82 -15.88 -25.33
CA PRO A 5 -12.33 -16.51 -26.53
C PRO A 5 -11.20 -16.70 -27.55
N LEU A 6 -11.17 -17.83 -28.21
CA LEU A 6 -10.17 -18.29 -29.18
C LEU A 6 -8.80 -18.64 -28.57
N HIS A 7 -8.38 -18.01 -27.50
CA HIS A 7 -7.05 -18.21 -26.89
C HIS A 7 -7.15 -18.59 -25.41
N GLN A 8 -6.56 -19.73 -25.04
CA GLN A 8 -6.54 -20.25 -23.67
C GLN A 8 -5.13 -20.24 -23.09
N GLY A 9 -5.05 -20.08 -21.76
CA GLY A 9 -3.80 -20.25 -21.04
C GLY A 9 -2.77 -19.12 -21.23
N ILE A 10 -3.19 -17.92 -21.64
CA ILE A 10 -2.32 -16.76 -21.85
C ILE A 10 -1.60 -16.39 -20.55
N PRO A 11 -0.25 -16.34 -20.56
CA PRO A 11 0.51 -15.93 -19.37
C PRO A 11 0.35 -14.43 -19.14
N ALA A 12 -0.34 -14.05 -18.04
CA ALA A 12 -0.55 -12.67 -17.62
C ALA A 12 0.24 -12.30 -16.34
N ALA A 13 0.74 -13.32 -15.60
CA ALA A 13 1.48 -13.06 -14.38
C ALA A 13 2.82 -12.36 -14.66
N GLY A 14 3.09 -11.28 -13.93
CA GLY A 14 4.31 -10.48 -14.09
C GLY A 14 4.24 -9.41 -15.18
N LEU A 15 3.13 -9.29 -15.88
CA LEU A 15 2.90 -8.24 -16.87
C LEU A 15 2.07 -7.10 -16.26
N THR A 16 2.39 -5.89 -16.63
CA THR A 16 1.52 -4.71 -16.41
C THR A 16 0.27 -4.79 -17.29
N PRO A 17 -0.81 -4.04 -16.99
CA PRO A 17 -1.99 -3.99 -17.86
C PRO A 17 -1.66 -3.60 -19.31
N ASP A 18 -0.74 -2.65 -19.49
CA ASP A 18 -0.33 -2.18 -20.83
C ASP A 18 0.45 -3.25 -21.60
N GLU A 19 1.39 -3.93 -20.95
CA GLU A 19 2.13 -5.04 -21.56
C GLU A 19 1.20 -6.21 -21.92
N LEU A 20 0.22 -6.49 -21.07
CA LEU A 20 -0.78 -7.51 -21.35
C LEU A 20 -1.66 -7.11 -22.53
N GLN A 21 -2.06 -5.83 -22.60
CA GLN A 21 -2.85 -5.28 -23.71
C GLN A 21 -2.10 -5.42 -25.03
N GLN A 22 -0.83 -5.02 -25.09
CA GLN A 22 -0.01 -5.17 -26.30
C GLN A 22 0.10 -6.62 -26.75
N LYS A 23 0.38 -7.51 -25.82
CA LYS A 23 0.47 -8.95 -26.09
C LYS A 23 -0.85 -9.53 -26.61
N LEU A 24 -1.98 -9.06 -26.10
CA LEU A 24 -3.29 -9.49 -26.58
C LEU A 24 -3.57 -8.94 -27.98
N VAL A 25 -3.23 -7.69 -28.27
CA VAL A 25 -3.38 -7.11 -29.61
C VAL A 25 -2.57 -7.92 -30.62
N GLU A 26 -1.31 -8.24 -30.34
CA GLU A 26 -0.47 -9.08 -31.20
C GLU A 26 -1.08 -10.45 -31.42
N LEU A 27 -1.59 -11.10 -30.36
CA LEU A 27 -2.17 -12.44 -30.45
C LEU A 27 -3.45 -12.47 -31.30
N TYR A 28 -4.29 -11.45 -31.16
CA TYR A 28 -5.56 -11.35 -31.90
C TYR A 28 -5.41 -10.76 -33.31
N ALA A 29 -4.26 -10.18 -33.64
CA ALA A 29 -3.97 -9.69 -34.99
C ALA A 29 -3.88 -10.83 -36.04
N GLU A 30 -3.68 -12.07 -35.60
CA GLU A 30 -3.73 -13.26 -36.46
C GLU A 30 -5.17 -13.58 -36.93
N GLU A 31 -6.18 -13.22 -36.13
CA GLU A 31 -7.59 -13.56 -36.37
C GLU A 31 -8.43 -12.36 -36.78
N PHE A 32 -8.04 -11.15 -36.39
CA PHE A 32 -8.79 -9.91 -36.64
C PHE A 32 -7.90 -8.82 -37.24
N VAL A 33 -8.46 -8.04 -38.13
CA VAL A 33 -7.81 -6.87 -38.71
C VAL A 33 -7.94 -5.70 -37.73
N ASP A 34 -6.82 -5.11 -37.31
CA ASP A 34 -6.74 -3.98 -36.38
C ASP A 34 -7.55 -4.18 -35.07
N PRO A 35 -7.28 -5.24 -34.28
CA PRO A 35 -8.02 -5.47 -33.04
C PRO A 35 -7.74 -4.38 -32.02
N VAL A 36 -8.78 -3.77 -31.45
CA VAL A 36 -8.67 -2.81 -30.35
C VAL A 36 -9.05 -3.54 -29.05
N ILE A 37 -8.08 -3.73 -28.18
CA ILE A 37 -8.26 -4.43 -26.90
C ILE A 37 -7.92 -3.46 -25.77
N THR A 38 -8.77 -3.42 -24.73
CA THR A 38 -8.50 -2.67 -23.51
C THR A 38 -8.45 -3.60 -22.32
N VAL A 39 -7.38 -3.51 -21.55
CA VAL A 39 -7.21 -4.29 -20.31
C VAL A 39 -7.46 -3.38 -19.12
N ASN A 40 -8.51 -3.67 -18.35
CA ASN A 40 -8.84 -2.96 -17.12
C ASN A 40 -8.72 -3.89 -15.92
N VAL A 41 -7.98 -3.48 -14.90
CA VAL A 41 -7.93 -4.19 -13.61
C VAL A 41 -9.11 -3.75 -12.77
N LEU A 42 -10.15 -4.57 -12.70
CA LEU A 42 -11.36 -4.27 -11.93
C LEU A 42 -11.15 -4.49 -10.43
N LEU A 43 -10.39 -5.49 -10.05
CA LEU A 43 -10.14 -5.83 -8.66
C LEU A 43 -8.76 -6.49 -8.55
N SER A 44 -7.92 -5.99 -7.66
CA SER A 44 -6.67 -6.64 -7.29
C SER A 44 -6.91 -7.47 -6.02
N VAL A 45 -7.16 -8.76 -6.19
CA VAL A 45 -7.28 -9.70 -5.06
C VAL A 45 -5.88 -9.86 -4.45
N GLY A 46 -5.68 -9.27 -3.26
CA GLY A 46 -4.38 -9.25 -2.58
C GLY A 46 -3.79 -7.85 -2.40
N SER A 47 -4.36 -6.82 -3.03
CA SER A 47 -4.06 -5.43 -2.66
C SER A 47 -4.74 -5.12 -1.34
N GLN A 48 -4.03 -5.32 -0.24
CA GLN A 48 -4.49 -5.02 1.11
C GLN A 48 -3.46 -4.17 1.82
N VAL A 49 -3.93 -3.37 2.75
CA VAL A 49 -3.13 -2.68 3.76
C VAL A 49 -3.58 -3.11 5.14
N TYR A 50 -2.71 -3.00 6.11
CA TYR A 50 -2.98 -3.39 7.47
C TYR A 50 -2.97 -2.16 8.36
N ILE A 51 -4.08 -1.91 9.05
CA ILE A 51 -4.23 -0.75 9.94
C ILE A 51 -4.31 -1.24 11.38
N THR A 52 -3.52 -0.65 12.26
CA THR A 52 -3.48 -1.05 13.67
C THR A 52 -3.19 0.15 14.59
N GLY A 53 -3.31 -0.04 15.90
CA GLY A 53 -3.12 0.98 16.91
C GLY A 53 -4.44 1.61 17.38
N GLU A 54 -4.47 2.93 17.57
CA GLU A 54 -5.62 3.65 18.10
C GLU A 54 -6.69 3.94 17.01
N VAL A 55 -7.19 2.87 16.41
CA VAL A 55 -8.31 2.86 15.47
C VAL A 55 -9.42 1.96 15.99
N THR A 56 -10.65 2.24 15.61
CA THR A 56 -11.81 1.45 16.02
C THR A 56 -11.94 0.21 15.13
N GLU A 57 -11.75 0.37 13.83
CA GLU A 57 -11.88 -0.68 12.84
C GLU A 57 -10.53 -1.01 12.18
N GLY A 58 -9.59 -1.53 12.97
CA GLY A 58 -8.30 -1.99 12.47
C GLY A 58 -8.38 -3.32 11.69
N GLY A 59 -7.21 -3.81 11.27
CA GLY A 59 -7.02 -5.07 10.54
C GLY A 59 -6.72 -4.88 9.06
N ALA A 60 -6.89 -5.95 8.28
CA ALA A 60 -6.68 -5.93 6.83
C ALA A 60 -7.81 -5.17 6.15
N LYS A 61 -7.47 -4.18 5.33
CA LYS A 61 -8.41 -3.38 4.55
C LYS A 61 -8.07 -3.50 3.06
N PRO A 62 -9.06 -3.63 2.18
CA PRO A 62 -8.82 -3.63 0.74
C PRO A 62 -8.30 -2.27 0.30
N LEU A 63 -7.23 -2.27 -0.49
CA LEU A 63 -6.64 -1.07 -1.03
C LEU A 63 -7.20 -0.78 -2.42
N GLN A 64 -7.82 0.38 -2.57
CA GLN A 64 -8.19 0.93 -3.87
C GLN A 64 -7.04 1.75 -4.47
N ALA A 65 -7.01 1.89 -5.79
CA ALA A 65 -6.02 2.71 -6.46
C ALA A 65 -6.05 4.16 -5.94
N ASN A 66 -4.87 4.74 -5.74
CA ASN A 66 -4.69 6.13 -5.29
C ASN A 66 -5.29 6.45 -3.91
N THR A 67 -5.48 5.44 -3.04
CA THR A 67 -5.89 5.67 -1.65
C THR A 67 -4.73 6.18 -0.83
N THR A 68 -4.95 7.24 -0.08
CA THR A 68 -3.96 7.83 0.83
C THR A 68 -4.14 7.32 2.27
N ILE A 69 -3.11 7.58 3.11
CA ILE A 69 -3.16 7.22 4.54
C ILE A 69 -4.36 7.88 5.21
N SER A 70 -4.57 9.17 5.02
CA SER A 70 -5.66 9.91 5.66
C SER A 70 -7.03 9.38 5.23
N GLN A 71 -7.22 9.09 3.95
CA GLN A 71 -8.46 8.50 3.45
C GLN A 71 -8.72 7.12 4.06
N MET A 72 -7.68 6.31 4.20
CA MET A 72 -7.80 5.00 4.84
C MET A 72 -8.11 5.11 6.32
N LEU A 73 -7.44 6.01 7.05
CA LEU A 73 -7.69 6.23 8.47
C LEU A 73 -9.10 6.79 8.73
N ALA A 74 -9.64 7.63 7.84
CA ALA A 74 -11.02 8.11 7.92
C ALA A 74 -12.03 6.95 7.84
N GLN A 75 -11.73 5.90 7.05
CA GLN A 75 -12.57 4.69 6.97
C GLN A 75 -12.45 3.81 8.22
N CYS A 76 -11.32 3.87 8.93
CA CYS A 76 -11.04 3.03 10.10
C CYS A 76 -11.54 3.64 11.42
N ALA A 77 -12.12 4.82 11.40
CA ALA A 77 -12.59 5.56 12.58
C ALA A 77 -11.51 5.65 13.67
N VAL A 78 -10.64 6.64 13.52
CA VAL A 78 -9.56 6.91 14.50
C VAL A 78 -10.16 7.32 15.85
N LYS A 79 -9.56 6.89 16.95
CA LYS A 79 -9.97 7.26 18.31
C LYS A 79 -9.48 8.66 18.66
N ASP A 80 -10.28 9.66 18.41
CA ASP A 80 -9.92 11.10 18.47
C ASP A 80 -9.18 11.58 19.73
N ARG A 81 -9.43 10.95 20.88
CA ARG A 81 -8.84 11.39 22.15
C ARG A 81 -7.46 10.78 22.44
N ASP A 82 -7.22 9.61 21.89
CA ASP A 82 -6.05 8.79 22.28
C ASP A 82 -5.03 8.65 21.15
N ALA A 83 -5.42 8.92 19.91
CA ALA A 83 -4.59 8.74 18.73
C ALA A 83 -3.65 9.93 18.49
N ASP A 84 -2.39 9.62 18.17
CA ASP A 84 -1.42 10.61 17.68
C ASP A 84 -1.24 10.46 16.16
N LEU A 85 -1.98 11.25 15.40
CA LEU A 85 -1.91 11.27 13.95
C LEU A 85 -0.61 11.89 13.41
N HIS A 86 0.03 12.78 14.18
CA HIS A 86 1.28 13.39 13.79
C HIS A 86 2.48 12.44 13.83
N SER A 87 2.36 11.37 14.61
CA SER A 87 3.39 10.35 14.76
C SER A 87 2.97 8.99 14.16
N THR A 88 2.05 8.99 13.19
CA THR A 88 1.62 7.77 12.50
C THR A 88 2.82 7.10 11.83
N VAL A 89 2.92 5.77 11.96
CA VAL A 89 4.02 5.00 11.38
C VAL A 89 3.51 4.21 10.18
N LEU A 90 4.13 4.46 9.03
CA LEU A 90 3.96 3.66 7.82
C LEU A 90 5.12 2.67 7.70
N VAL A 91 4.83 1.38 7.68
CA VAL A 91 5.81 0.34 7.41
C VAL A 91 5.58 -0.20 6.01
N ARG A 92 6.57 -0.06 5.16
CA ARG A 92 6.53 -0.47 3.75
C ARG A 92 7.66 -1.42 3.43
N ARG A 93 7.38 -2.44 2.65
CA ARG A 93 8.42 -3.29 2.09
C ARG A 93 9.09 -2.55 0.94
N THR A 94 10.38 -2.20 1.12
CA THR A 94 11.18 -1.48 0.12
C THR A 94 11.97 -2.42 -0.78
N GLU A 95 12.38 -3.59 -0.24
CA GLU A 95 13.12 -4.61 -0.97
C GLU A 95 12.62 -6.01 -0.54
N PRO A 96 12.96 -7.08 -1.25
CA PRO A 96 12.67 -8.43 -0.78
C PRO A 96 13.23 -8.66 0.64
N MET A 97 12.36 -8.98 1.60
CA MET A 97 12.70 -9.20 3.02
C MET A 97 13.19 -7.96 3.80
N VAL A 98 13.09 -6.74 3.24
CA VAL A 98 13.43 -5.49 3.91
C VAL A 98 12.18 -4.63 4.08
N TYR A 99 11.90 -4.24 5.33
CA TYR A 99 10.82 -3.33 5.66
C TYR A 99 11.40 -2.04 6.23
N THR A 100 10.88 -0.92 5.77
CA THR A 100 11.28 0.40 6.25
C THR A 100 10.09 1.07 6.94
N ALA A 101 10.33 1.61 8.11
CA ALA A 101 9.34 2.35 8.87
C ALA A 101 9.54 3.85 8.67
N PHE A 102 8.48 4.55 8.31
CA PHE A 102 8.44 5.99 8.10
C PHE A 102 7.48 6.62 9.11
N VAL A 103 7.88 7.71 9.74
CA VAL A 103 6.97 8.53 10.53
C VAL A 103 6.30 9.53 9.60
N VAL A 104 4.97 9.51 9.58
CA VAL A 104 4.13 10.31 8.69
C VAL A 104 3.13 11.09 9.53
N ASP A 105 2.98 12.38 9.24
CA ASP A 105 1.88 13.17 9.77
C ASP A 105 0.61 12.87 8.95
N ALA A 106 -0.31 12.12 9.53
CA ALA A 106 -1.58 11.77 8.91
C ALA A 106 -2.71 12.77 9.23
N ASP A 107 -2.41 13.85 9.97
CA ASP A 107 -3.38 14.91 10.23
C ASP A 107 -3.47 15.90 9.07
N ILE A 108 -4.40 15.64 8.16
CA ILE A 108 -4.69 16.52 7.01
C ILE A 108 -5.28 17.87 7.42
N VAL A 109 -5.91 17.96 8.58
CA VAL A 109 -6.56 19.21 9.04
C VAL A 109 -5.51 20.28 9.33
N SER A 110 -4.31 19.88 9.72
CA SER A 110 -3.20 20.79 9.96
C SER A 110 -2.64 21.42 8.68
N GLY A 111 -2.91 20.86 7.51
CA GLY A 111 -2.57 21.39 6.18
C GLY A 111 -1.06 21.50 5.90
N LYS A 112 -0.21 20.93 6.74
CA LYS A 112 1.25 21.15 6.69
C LYS A 112 2.01 20.13 5.84
N GLN A 113 1.44 18.98 5.55
CA GLN A 113 2.12 17.93 4.82
C GLN A 113 1.28 17.38 3.67
N ARG A 114 1.97 16.80 2.68
CA ARG A 114 1.31 16.07 1.60
C ARG A 114 0.92 14.69 2.12
N ASP A 115 -0.30 14.30 1.84
CA ASP A 115 -0.80 12.98 2.14
C ASP A 115 -0.05 11.91 1.34
N VAL A 116 0.20 10.76 1.96
CA VAL A 116 1.02 9.69 1.39
C VAL A 116 0.11 8.62 0.80
N TYR A 117 0.38 8.24 -0.45
CA TYR A 117 -0.30 7.12 -1.09
C TYR A 117 0.13 5.79 -0.48
N LEU A 118 -0.85 4.94 -0.24
CA LEU A 118 -0.64 3.58 0.24
C LEU A 118 -0.28 2.64 -0.91
N ALA A 119 0.58 1.69 -0.61
CA ALA A 119 0.93 0.60 -1.51
C ALA A 119 0.45 -0.75 -0.94
N PRO A 120 0.23 -1.77 -1.79
CA PRO A 120 -0.14 -3.10 -1.32
C PRO A 120 0.87 -3.68 -0.33
N GLY A 121 0.36 -4.17 0.81
CA GLY A 121 1.18 -4.73 1.88
C GLY A 121 1.71 -3.72 2.88
N ASP A 122 1.36 -2.44 2.76
CA ASP A 122 1.68 -1.44 3.77
C ASP A 122 1.01 -1.75 5.10
N VAL A 123 1.73 -1.44 6.20
CA VAL A 123 1.20 -1.48 7.56
C VAL A 123 1.20 -0.06 8.11
N VAL A 124 0.04 0.43 8.50
CA VAL A 124 -0.14 1.73 9.13
C VAL A 124 -0.44 1.54 10.60
N VAL A 125 0.38 2.12 11.45
CA VAL A 125 0.26 2.05 12.91
C VAL A 125 -0.03 3.44 13.45
N VAL A 126 -1.20 3.61 14.07
CA VAL A 126 -1.57 4.87 14.73
C VAL A 126 -1.22 4.74 16.22
N PRO A 127 -0.21 5.48 16.71
CA PRO A 127 0.19 5.38 18.11
C PRO A 127 -0.79 6.13 19.03
N LYS A 128 -0.70 5.83 20.32
CA LYS A 128 -1.41 6.55 21.35
C LYS A 128 -0.67 7.86 21.68
N ASN A 129 -1.42 8.91 21.98
CA ASN A 129 -0.86 10.18 22.48
C ASN A 129 0.03 9.94 23.71
N GLY A 130 1.20 10.59 23.74
CA GLY A 130 2.16 10.51 24.85
C GLY A 130 3.11 9.34 24.81
N ILE A 131 3.17 8.58 23.72
CA ILE A 131 4.20 7.54 23.54
C ILE A 131 5.53 8.22 23.18
N THR A 132 6.43 8.25 24.15
CA THR A 132 7.76 8.89 24.03
C THR A 132 8.78 7.99 23.29
N VAL A 133 8.53 6.69 23.19
CA VAL A 133 9.45 5.70 22.57
C VAL A 133 8.74 4.98 21.43
N LEU A 134 8.69 5.65 20.29
CA LEU A 134 8.11 5.12 19.07
C LEU A 134 8.73 3.78 18.64
N GLY A 135 10.03 3.60 18.91
CA GLY A 135 10.78 2.39 18.56
C GLY A 135 10.29 1.12 19.27
N ASP A 136 9.96 1.20 20.55
CA ASP A 136 9.47 0.03 21.32
C ASP A 136 8.02 -0.28 20.99
N PHE A 137 7.22 0.76 20.72
CA PHE A 137 5.84 0.61 20.27
C PHE A 137 5.77 -0.10 18.91
N VAL A 138 6.56 0.38 17.94
CA VAL A 138 6.61 -0.20 16.59
C VAL A 138 7.16 -1.62 16.63
N LYS A 139 8.19 -1.90 17.43
CA LYS A 139 8.71 -3.26 17.62
C LYS A 139 7.62 -4.21 18.13
N LYS A 140 6.84 -3.79 19.12
CA LYS A 140 5.78 -4.61 19.69
C LYS A 140 4.69 -4.95 18.68
N TYR A 141 4.23 -3.98 17.87
CA TYR A 141 3.14 -4.19 16.93
C TYR A 141 3.58 -4.82 15.61
N ILE A 142 4.84 -4.59 15.19
CA ILE A 142 5.36 -5.11 13.92
C ILE A 142 5.91 -6.51 14.09
N SER A 143 6.51 -6.85 15.23
CA SER A 143 7.01 -8.22 15.49
C SER A 143 5.94 -9.29 15.35
N ASP A 144 4.69 -8.95 15.65
CA ASP A 144 3.57 -9.88 15.54
C ASP A 144 3.03 -10.01 14.10
N LEU A 145 3.34 -9.05 13.22
CA LEU A 145 2.85 -9.01 11.84
C LEU A 145 3.91 -9.42 10.81
N ILE A 146 5.18 -9.32 11.17
CA ILE A 146 6.30 -9.64 10.28
C ILE A 146 7.00 -10.90 10.77
N PRO A 147 7.27 -11.91 9.90
CA PRO A 147 8.00 -13.11 10.29
C PRO A 147 9.36 -12.78 10.89
N PRO A 148 9.83 -13.53 11.92
CA PRO A 148 11.06 -13.20 12.67
C PRO A 148 12.36 -13.24 11.86
N GLN A 149 12.32 -13.60 10.59
CA GLN A 149 13.47 -13.68 9.68
C GLN A 149 13.69 -12.41 8.85
N VAL A 150 12.91 -11.36 9.10
CA VAL A 150 12.94 -10.12 8.32
C VAL A 150 13.82 -9.07 8.99
N ASN A 151 14.76 -8.49 8.25
CA ASN A 151 15.56 -7.38 8.72
C ASN A 151 14.71 -6.09 8.72
N LEU A 152 14.41 -5.57 9.90
CA LEU A 152 13.76 -4.28 10.06
C LEU A 152 14.83 -3.19 10.04
N VAL A 153 14.93 -2.46 8.93
CA VAL A 153 15.79 -1.28 8.83
C VAL A 153 15.02 -0.05 9.32
N TRP A 154 15.50 0.54 10.40
CA TRP A 154 14.95 1.78 10.93
C TRP A 154 15.52 2.95 10.13
N GLY A 155 14.80 3.41 9.13
CA GLY A 155 15.07 4.67 8.45
C GLY A 155 14.22 5.78 9.09
N PHE A 156 14.78 6.55 10.02
CA PHE A 156 14.18 7.83 10.42
C PHE A 156 14.40 8.84 9.29
N ASN A 157 13.71 8.68 8.18
CA ASN A 157 13.64 9.72 7.17
C ASN A 157 12.42 10.57 7.46
N TYR A 158 12.64 11.75 8.01
CA TYR A 158 11.69 12.83 7.97
C TYR A 158 11.47 13.20 6.51
N TYR A 159 10.42 12.69 5.89
CA TYR A 159 9.99 13.14 4.57
C TYR A 159 9.35 14.51 4.67
N LEU A 160 10.17 15.53 4.89
CA LEU A 160 9.71 16.91 4.79
C LEU A 160 9.74 17.45 3.36
N ASN A 161 10.40 16.81 2.39
CA ASN A 161 10.59 17.42 1.06
C ASN A 161 10.88 16.51 -0.12
N ASN A 162 10.61 15.20 -0.09
CA ASN A 162 10.85 14.41 -1.29
C ASN A 162 9.64 13.53 -1.64
N PRO A 163 8.97 13.77 -2.79
CA PRO A 163 7.92 12.87 -3.24
C PRO A 163 8.54 11.52 -3.55
N LEU A 164 7.94 10.43 -3.04
CA LEU A 164 8.17 9.10 -3.55
C LEU A 164 7.73 9.12 -5.02
N THR A 165 8.66 9.36 -5.92
CA THR A 165 8.47 9.07 -7.33
C THR A 165 8.52 7.56 -7.46
N VAL A 166 7.39 6.97 -7.72
CA VAL A 166 7.32 5.61 -8.26
C VAL A 166 7.59 5.76 -9.74
N ASP A 167 8.77 5.34 -10.18
CA ASP A 167 9.04 5.07 -11.59
C ASP A 167 8.33 3.77 -11.99
#